data_f82ab6365d9085d9692b5ce36336dba0
#
_entry.id   f82ab6365d9085d9692b5ce36336dba0
#
_cell.length_a   1.000
_cell.length_b   1.000
_cell.length_c   1.000
_cell.angle_alpha   90.00
_cell.angle_beta   90.00
_cell.angle_gamma   90.00
#
_symmetry.space_group_name_H-M   'P 1'
#
loop_
_entity.id
_entity.type
_entity.pdbx_description
1 polymer ?
#
loop_
_entity_poly.entity_id
_entity_poly.type
_entity_poly.pdbx_seq_one_letter_code
_entity_poly.pdbx_strand_id
1 'polypeptide(L)'
;DAPVELPHVLLLCDDRSDGLMKWLSGKKEEMRKIYNFNLMKEGGHISGWLVSGKLAKDFEKKITSYENISAEMPYAVGDGNHSLATAKVCYENYKKTHSDTENANAPARYAMVELENIHDKALEFSPIHRIVTETDEEALLDELQKTCCAPNGYPVQWYTKERQGILYLNPNKS
;
A
#
# COMPACT_ATOMS: atom_id res chain seq x y z
N ASP A 1 -9.48 -17.28 -16.04
CA ASP A 1 -8.77 -18.58 -15.84
C ASP A 1 -7.43 -18.60 -16.62
N ALA A 2 -6.62 -17.57 -16.42
CA ALA A 2 -5.27 -17.55 -16.98
C ALA A 2 -4.38 -18.52 -16.19
N PRO A 3 -3.48 -19.26 -16.87
CA PRO A 3 -2.55 -20.20 -16.19
C PRO A 3 -1.48 -19.50 -15.36
N VAL A 4 -1.27 -18.20 -15.60
CA VAL A 4 -0.34 -17.34 -14.86
C VAL A 4 -0.96 -15.97 -14.66
N GLU A 5 -0.92 -15.48 -13.42
CA GLU A 5 -1.22 -14.10 -13.07
C GLU A 5 0.01 -13.44 -12.45
N LEU A 6 0.26 -12.19 -12.84
CA LEU A 6 1.31 -11.35 -12.28
C LEU A 6 0.71 -9.99 -11.90
N PRO A 7 -0.23 -9.96 -10.96
CA PRO A 7 -0.81 -8.71 -10.51
C PRO A 7 0.25 -7.89 -9.77
N HIS A 8 0.25 -6.58 -9.99
CA HIS A 8 0.98 -5.65 -9.15
C HIS A 8 0.05 -5.19 -8.02
N VAL A 9 0.33 -5.63 -6.81
CA VAL A 9 -0.38 -5.25 -5.59
C VAL A 9 0.60 -4.58 -4.66
N LEU A 10 0.37 -3.31 -4.37
CA LEU A 10 1.19 -2.51 -3.48
C LEU A 10 0.57 -2.51 -2.08
N LEU A 11 1.31 -3.07 -1.13
CA LEU A 11 0.95 -3.09 0.28
C LEU A 11 1.89 -2.16 1.05
N LEU A 12 1.34 -1.17 1.72
CA LEU A 12 2.08 -0.19 2.51
C LEU A 12 2.12 -0.62 3.98
N CYS A 13 3.29 -0.52 4.63
CA CYS A 13 3.41 -0.67 6.08
C CYS A 13 3.86 0.64 6.74
N ASP A 14 3.42 0.88 7.97
CA ASP A 14 3.81 2.05 8.80
C ASP A 14 4.98 1.67 9.72
N ASP A 15 6.15 1.36 9.14
CA ASP A 15 7.36 1.06 9.90
C ASP A 15 8.25 2.32 10.02
N ARG A 16 7.95 3.18 10.98
CA ARG A 16 8.67 4.44 11.23
C ARG A 16 10.16 4.25 11.51
N SER A 17 10.52 3.10 12.03
CA SER A 17 11.93 2.75 12.31
C SER A 17 12.66 2.23 11.08
N ASP A 18 11.93 1.88 10.04
CA ASP A 18 12.41 1.16 8.87
C ASP A 18 13.11 -0.17 9.25
N GLY A 19 12.61 -0.80 10.29
CA GLY A 19 13.23 -1.96 10.91
C GLY A 19 13.17 -3.21 10.04
N LEU A 20 12.11 -3.38 9.24
CA LEU A 20 11.95 -4.50 8.32
C LEU A 20 12.96 -4.43 7.17
N MET A 21 13.01 -3.30 6.46
CA MET A 21 13.85 -3.13 5.28
C MET A 21 15.34 -3.03 5.65
N LYS A 22 15.69 -2.34 6.74
CA LYS A 22 17.06 -2.29 7.27
C LYS A 22 17.54 -3.67 7.67
N TRP A 23 16.69 -4.48 8.31
CA TRP A 23 17.08 -5.84 8.68
C TRP A 23 17.38 -6.70 7.44
N LEU A 24 16.51 -6.67 6.41
CA LEU A 24 16.75 -7.36 5.14
C LEU A 24 18.03 -6.85 4.46
N SER A 25 18.19 -5.54 4.36
CA SER A 25 19.38 -4.92 3.73
C SER A 25 20.67 -5.33 4.39
N GLY A 26 20.67 -5.48 5.73
CA GLY A 26 21.81 -5.98 6.51
C GLY A 26 22.13 -7.46 6.29
N LYS A 27 21.24 -8.20 5.59
CA LYS A 27 21.38 -9.64 5.30
C LYS A 27 21.65 -9.96 3.83
N LYS A 28 21.94 -8.97 2.99
CA LYS A 28 22.14 -9.16 1.54
C LYS A 28 23.19 -10.22 1.20
N GLU A 29 24.26 -10.32 1.97
CA GLU A 29 25.32 -11.32 1.77
C GLU A 29 24.85 -12.77 2.03
N GLU A 30 23.78 -12.95 2.79
CA GLU A 30 23.16 -14.25 3.07
C GLU A 30 22.13 -14.65 2.00
N MET A 31 21.83 -13.74 1.05
CA MET A 31 20.80 -13.92 0.03
C MET A 31 21.40 -14.23 -1.34
N ARG A 32 20.70 -15.02 -2.13
CA ARG A 32 21.03 -15.21 -3.54
C ARG A 32 20.47 -14.07 -4.38
N LYS A 33 21.37 -13.31 -5.05
CA LYS A 33 20.93 -12.34 -6.06
C LYS A 33 20.32 -13.08 -7.24
N ILE A 34 19.11 -12.70 -7.66
CA ILE A 34 18.34 -13.36 -8.73
C ILE A 34 18.27 -12.51 -9.99
N TYR A 35 18.31 -11.20 -9.89
CA TYR A 35 18.39 -10.30 -11.03
C TYR A 35 19.11 -9.00 -10.68
N ASN A 36 19.63 -8.34 -11.73
CA ASN A 36 20.34 -7.08 -11.64
C ASN A 36 20.47 -6.49 -13.05
N PHE A 37 19.64 -5.50 -13.39
CA PHE A 37 19.62 -4.92 -14.73
C PHE A 37 19.03 -3.51 -14.73
N ASN A 38 19.29 -2.78 -15.85
CA ASN A 38 18.69 -1.47 -16.08
C ASN A 38 17.30 -1.62 -16.68
N LEU A 39 16.36 -0.81 -16.20
CA LEU A 39 15.02 -0.72 -16.75
C LEU A 39 15.02 0.01 -18.10
N MET A 40 14.04 -0.32 -18.95
CA MET A 40 13.84 0.35 -20.22
C MET A 40 13.46 1.82 -20.03
N LYS A 41 13.64 2.63 -21.07
CA LYS A 41 13.25 4.05 -21.10
C LYS A 41 13.79 4.86 -19.91
N GLU A 42 15.05 4.63 -19.56
CA GLU A 42 15.71 5.32 -18.45
C GLU A 42 15.00 5.19 -17.10
N GLY A 43 14.20 4.13 -16.92
CA GLY A 43 13.44 3.84 -15.71
C GLY A 43 14.28 3.50 -14.47
N GLY A 44 15.62 3.64 -14.57
CA GLY A 44 16.54 3.37 -13.47
C GLY A 44 17.10 1.95 -13.47
N HIS A 45 17.50 1.48 -12.31
CA HIS A 45 18.15 0.18 -12.12
C HIS A 45 17.42 -0.64 -11.06
N ILE A 46 17.23 -1.94 -11.31
CA ILE A 46 16.61 -2.87 -10.37
C ILE A 46 17.53 -4.04 -10.04
N SER A 47 17.57 -4.40 -8.76
CA SER A 47 18.26 -5.59 -8.27
C SER A 47 17.37 -6.35 -7.30
N GLY A 48 17.36 -7.68 -7.40
CA GLY A 48 16.57 -8.53 -6.53
C GLY A 48 17.37 -9.65 -5.88
N TRP A 49 16.99 -9.96 -4.66
CA TRP A 49 17.57 -11.05 -3.86
C TRP A 49 16.47 -11.98 -3.35
N LEU A 50 16.75 -13.27 -3.41
CA LEU A 50 15.84 -14.29 -2.90
C LEU A 50 16.07 -14.50 -1.40
N VAL A 51 15.05 -14.24 -0.60
CA VAL A 51 14.99 -14.60 0.81
C VAL A 51 14.41 -16.01 0.92
N SER A 52 15.16 -16.96 1.47
CA SER A 52 14.73 -18.35 1.55
C SER A 52 15.27 -19.10 2.75
N GLY A 53 14.77 -20.30 3.00
CA GLY A 53 15.25 -21.19 4.05
C GLY A 53 15.15 -20.60 5.46
N LYS A 54 16.24 -20.64 6.21
CA LYS A 54 16.30 -20.11 7.59
C LYS A 54 16.02 -18.60 7.62
N LEU A 55 16.59 -17.86 6.65
CA LEU A 55 16.42 -16.41 6.59
C LEU A 55 14.96 -15.99 6.39
N ALA A 56 14.20 -16.74 5.57
CA ALA A 56 12.77 -16.50 5.39
C ALA A 56 12.01 -16.68 6.70
N LYS A 57 12.26 -17.76 7.44
CA LYS A 57 11.65 -18.01 8.75
C LYS A 57 12.00 -16.93 9.80
N ASP A 58 13.21 -16.41 9.75
CA ASP A 58 13.64 -15.34 10.66
C ASP A 58 12.97 -14.00 10.26
N PHE A 59 12.74 -13.78 8.96
CA PHE A 59 12.00 -12.62 8.48
C PHE A 59 10.49 -12.71 8.82
N GLU A 60 9.87 -13.88 8.71
CA GLU A 60 8.49 -14.11 9.18
C GLU A 60 8.32 -13.71 10.65
N LYS A 61 9.26 -14.08 11.52
CA LYS A 61 9.24 -13.64 12.93
C LYS A 61 9.35 -12.12 13.08
N LYS A 62 10.16 -11.49 12.22
CA LYS A 62 10.27 -10.02 12.18
C LYS A 62 8.96 -9.37 11.80
N ILE A 63 8.29 -9.88 10.76
CA ILE A 63 6.96 -9.41 10.34
C ILE A 63 5.96 -9.58 11.49
N THR A 64 5.88 -10.75 12.09
CA THR A 64 4.98 -11.00 13.23
C THR A 64 5.26 -10.06 14.41
N SER A 65 6.55 -9.79 14.68
CA SER A 65 6.90 -8.83 15.73
C SER A 65 6.47 -7.40 15.38
N TYR A 66 6.60 -6.99 14.12
CA TYR A 66 6.10 -5.72 13.62
C TYR A 66 4.57 -5.61 13.77
N GLU A 67 3.83 -6.62 13.35
CA GLU A 67 2.36 -6.67 13.45
C GLU A 67 1.87 -6.56 14.89
N ASN A 68 2.57 -7.19 15.84
CA ASN A 68 2.23 -7.13 17.26
C ASN A 68 2.49 -5.76 17.92
N ILE A 69 3.40 -4.97 17.36
CA ILE A 69 3.76 -3.65 17.88
C ILE A 69 2.99 -2.54 17.15
N SER A 70 2.63 -2.80 15.91
CA SER A 70 1.89 -1.85 15.08
C SER A 70 0.49 -1.61 15.66
N ALA A 71 0.06 -0.37 15.58
CA ALA A 71 -1.26 0.06 16.00
C ALA A 71 -2.37 -0.66 15.20
N GLU A 72 -3.57 -0.16 15.25
CA GLU A 72 -4.79 -0.78 14.71
C GLU A 72 -4.71 -1.24 13.24
N MET A 73 -3.80 -0.68 12.44
CA MET A 73 -3.67 -1.01 11.01
C MET A 73 -2.19 -1.14 10.60
N PRO A 74 -1.61 -2.36 10.70
CA PRO A 74 -0.22 -2.58 10.31
C PRO A 74 0.03 -2.42 8.79
N TYR A 75 -0.99 -2.66 7.97
CA TYR A 75 -0.90 -2.60 6.52
C TYR A 75 -2.08 -1.88 5.89
N ALA A 76 -1.81 -1.18 4.78
CA ALA A 76 -2.83 -0.61 3.91
C ALA A 76 -2.54 -0.97 2.46
N VAL A 77 -3.57 -1.26 1.67
CA VAL A 77 -3.41 -1.50 0.23
C VAL A 77 -3.30 -0.14 -0.48
N GLY A 78 -2.12 0.13 -1.01
CA GLY A 78 -1.88 1.34 -1.81
C GLY A 78 -2.42 1.22 -3.23
N ASP A 79 -2.29 0.04 -3.84
CA ASP A 79 -2.86 -0.29 -5.15
C ASP A 79 -3.12 -1.79 -5.27
N GLY A 80 -4.04 -2.18 -6.18
CA GLY A 80 -4.36 -3.58 -6.46
C GLY A 80 -5.52 -4.15 -5.64
N ASN A 81 -6.40 -3.33 -5.06
CA ASN A 81 -7.59 -3.76 -4.32
C ASN A 81 -8.47 -4.74 -5.11
N HIS A 82 -8.69 -4.48 -6.39
CA HIS A 82 -9.49 -5.37 -7.25
C HIS A 82 -8.81 -6.71 -7.51
N SER A 83 -7.49 -6.72 -7.66
CA SER A 83 -6.71 -7.94 -7.83
C SER A 83 -6.77 -8.81 -6.59
N LEU A 84 -6.63 -8.24 -5.39
CA LEU A 84 -6.78 -8.97 -4.13
C LEU A 84 -8.21 -9.49 -3.92
N ALA A 85 -9.22 -8.69 -4.23
CA ALA A 85 -10.61 -9.11 -4.15
C ALA A 85 -10.90 -10.28 -5.09
N THR A 86 -10.38 -10.23 -6.33
CA THR A 86 -10.51 -11.30 -7.30
C THR A 86 -9.79 -12.57 -6.85
N ALA A 87 -8.56 -12.46 -6.37
CA ALA A 87 -7.80 -13.59 -5.82
C ALA A 87 -8.55 -14.29 -4.67
N LYS A 88 -9.14 -13.49 -3.77
CA LYS A 88 -9.99 -14.02 -2.70
C LYS A 88 -11.18 -14.79 -3.25
N VAL A 89 -11.92 -14.24 -4.21
CA VAL A 89 -13.08 -14.92 -4.83
C VAL A 89 -12.67 -16.22 -5.50
N CYS A 90 -11.54 -16.23 -6.22
CA CYS A 90 -10.99 -17.42 -6.85
C CYS A 90 -10.70 -18.52 -5.81
N TYR A 91 -10.06 -18.18 -4.70
CA TYR A 91 -9.78 -19.13 -3.64
C TYR A 91 -11.07 -19.62 -2.94
N GLU A 92 -12.04 -18.76 -2.67
CA GLU A 92 -13.33 -19.14 -2.11
C GLU A 92 -14.10 -20.11 -3.03
N ASN A 93 -14.00 -19.91 -4.35
CA ASN A 93 -14.58 -20.85 -5.31
C ASN A 93 -13.82 -22.17 -5.37
N TYR A 94 -12.50 -22.15 -5.30
CA TYR A 94 -11.66 -23.34 -5.22
C TYR A 94 -12.05 -24.20 -4.03
N LYS A 95 -12.23 -23.61 -2.85
CA LYS A 95 -12.62 -24.32 -1.63
C LYS A 95 -13.94 -25.10 -1.72
N LYS A 96 -14.87 -24.66 -2.55
CA LYS A 96 -16.17 -25.32 -2.71
C LYS A 96 -16.09 -26.69 -3.34
N THR A 97 -15.01 -27.00 -4.06
CA THR A 97 -14.85 -28.21 -4.85
C THR A 97 -13.67 -29.08 -4.41
N HIS A 98 -12.94 -28.69 -3.38
CA HIS A 98 -11.74 -29.37 -2.89
C HIS A 98 -11.83 -29.64 -1.40
N SER A 99 -11.13 -30.66 -0.93
CA SER A 99 -11.04 -31.02 0.50
C SER A 99 -10.22 -30.03 1.30
N ASP A 100 -10.36 -30.04 2.63
CA ASP A 100 -9.62 -29.17 3.53
C ASP A 100 -8.09 -29.32 3.39
N THR A 101 -7.62 -30.54 3.15
CA THR A 101 -6.19 -30.82 2.93
C THR A 101 -5.68 -30.19 1.62
N GLU A 102 -6.44 -30.29 0.53
CA GLU A 102 -6.12 -29.64 -0.74
C GLU A 102 -6.15 -28.13 -0.60
N ASN A 103 -7.17 -27.61 0.05
CA ASN A 103 -7.34 -26.18 0.31
C ASN A 103 -6.16 -25.58 1.08
N ALA A 104 -5.68 -26.27 2.12
CA ALA A 104 -4.56 -25.84 2.93
C ALA A 104 -3.25 -25.71 2.15
N ASN A 105 -3.09 -26.53 1.09
CA ASN A 105 -1.88 -26.59 0.27
C ASN A 105 -2.01 -25.89 -1.10
N ALA A 106 -3.19 -25.37 -1.40
CA ALA A 106 -3.45 -24.75 -2.72
C ALA A 106 -2.65 -23.45 -2.91
N PRO A 107 -1.94 -23.29 -4.05
CA PRO A 107 -1.30 -22.01 -4.40
C PRO A 107 -2.27 -20.84 -4.42
N ALA A 108 -3.52 -21.07 -4.83
CA ALA A 108 -4.59 -20.07 -4.84
C ALA A 108 -4.92 -19.46 -3.46
N ARG A 109 -4.43 -20.06 -2.37
CA ARG A 109 -4.53 -19.51 -1.01
C ARG A 109 -3.72 -18.22 -0.83
N TYR A 110 -2.73 -18.00 -1.67
CA TYR A 110 -1.78 -16.90 -1.54
C TYR A 110 -1.90 -15.93 -2.70
N ALA A 111 -1.74 -14.65 -2.43
CA ALA A 111 -1.55 -13.63 -3.44
C ALA A 111 -0.17 -12.99 -3.24
N MET A 112 0.52 -12.71 -4.35
CA MET A 112 1.80 -12.00 -4.31
C MET A 112 1.54 -10.52 -4.15
N VAL A 113 2.27 -9.89 -3.24
CA VAL A 113 2.22 -8.45 -2.99
C VAL A 113 3.62 -7.88 -2.93
N GLU A 114 3.76 -6.61 -3.27
CA GLU A 114 4.94 -5.79 -2.98
C GLU A 114 4.70 -5.06 -1.67
N LEU A 115 5.61 -5.24 -0.70
CA LEU A 115 5.52 -4.57 0.59
C LEU A 115 6.49 -3.39 0.62
N GLU A 116 5.95 -2.19 0.78
CA GLU A 116 6.73 -0.97 0.90
C GLU A 116 6.47 -0.25 2.23
N ASN A 117 7.51 0.41 2.73
CA ASN A 117 7.37 1.25 3.90
C ASN A 117 6.88 2.65 3.48
N ILE A 118 5.72 3.10 4.00
CA ILE A 118 5.15 4.42 3.68
C ILE A 118 6.10 5.59 4.03
N HIS A 119 7.10 5.33 4.88
CA HIS A 119 8.13 6.31 5.26
C HIS A 119 9.38 6.25 4.37
N ASP A 120 9.39 5.42 3.32
CA ASP A 120 10.51 5.42 2.37
C ASP A 120 10.58 6.78 1.66
N LYS A 121 11.80 7.35 1.61
CA LYS A 121 12.02 8.68 1.02
C LYS A 121 11.82 8.71 -0.51
N ALA A 122 11.79 7.55 -1.14
CA ALA A 122 11.51 7.42 -2.56
C ALA A 122 10.01 7.49 -2.89
N LEU A 123 9.14 7.30 -1.87
CA LEU A 123 7.70 7.44 -2.06
C LEU A 123 7.30 8.91 -2.02
N GLU A 124 6.86 9.40 -3.15
CA GLU A 124 6.29 10.74 -3.29
C GLU A 124 4.80 10.62 -3.57
N PHE A 125 3.99 11.19 -2.69
CA PHE A 125 2.54 11.25 -2.87
C PHE A 125 2.17 12.60 -3.51
N SER A 126 1.83 12.57 -4.78
CA SER A 126 1.30 13.74 -5.44
C SER A 126 -0.14 14.00 -5.02
N PRO A 127 -0.53 15.25 -4.72
CA PRO A 127 -1.91 15.55 -4.35
C PRO A 127 -2.85 15.29 -5.51
N ILE A 128 -4.03 14.73 -5.21
CA ILE A 128 -5.11 14.55 -6.19
C ILE A 128 -6.01 15.78 -6.12
N HIS A 129 -5.89 16.64 -7.12
CA HIS A 129 -6.75 17.81 -7.24
C HIS A 129 -8.17 17.43 -7.68
N ARG A 130 -9.14 18.19 -7.19
CA ARG A 130 -10.55 18.07 -7.55
C ARG A 130 -11.00 19.37 -8.19
N ILE A 131 -11.74 19.27 -9.28
CA ILE A 131 -12.44 20.41 -9.91
C ILE A 131 -13.92 20.20 -9.67
N VAL A 132 -14.54 21.22 -9.07
CA VAL A 132 -16.00 21.25 -8.87
C VAL A 132 -16.58 22.28 -9.83
N THR A 133 -17.58 21.90 -10.62
CA THR A 133 -18.25 22.73 -11.61
C THR A 133 -19.73 22.85 -11.28
N GLU A 134 -20.38 23.85 -11.85
CA GLU A 134 -21.84 24.04 -11.72
C GLU A 134 -22.30 24.18 -10.26
N THR A 135 -21.52 24.90 -9.44
CA THR A 135 -21.83 25.12 -8.02
C THR A 135 -21.70 26.59 -7.65
N ASP A 136 -22.39 26.98 -6.60
CA ASP A 136 -22.17 28.25 -5.94
C ASP A 136 -20.94 28.14 -5.03
N GLU A 137 -19.89 28.92 -5.35
CA GLU A 137 -18.59 28.84 -4.67
C GLU A 137 -18.70 29.18 -3.17
N GLU A 138 -19.48 30.22 -2.82
CA GLU A 138 -19.62 30.68 -1.44
C GLU A 138 -20.40 29.67 -0.61
N ALA A 139 -21.53 29.21 -1.15
CA ALA A 139 -22.33 28.19 -0.47
C ALA A 139 -21.55 26.90 -0.24
N LEU A 140 -20.74 26.47 -1.21
CA LEU A 140 -19.88 25.27 -1.07
C LEU A 140 -18.81 25.46 0.00
N LEU A 141 -18.09 26.57 -0.03
CA LEU A 141 -17.02 26.85 0.94
C LEU A 141 -17.59 27.01 2.36
N ASP A 142 -18.73 27.67 2.50
CA ASP A 142 -19.43 27.81 3.78
C ASP A 142 -19.85 26.46 4.35
N GLU A 143 -20.38 25.59 3.51
CA GLU A 143 -20.82 24.25 3.93
C GLU A 143 -19.62 23.37 4.33
N LEU A 144 -18.53 23.39 3.55
CA LEU A 144 -17.30 22.70 3.90
C LEU A 144 -16.71 23.22 5.22
N GLN A 145 -16.71 24.54 5.42
CA GLN A 145 -16.24 25.15 6.66
C GLN A 145 -17.04 24.68 7.88
N LYS A 146 -18.37 24.59 7.77
CA LYS A 146 -19.27 24.17 8.85
C LYS A 146 -19.19 22.67 9.14
N THR A 147 -19.10 21.84 8.09
CA THR A 147 -19.29 20.39 8.21
C THR A 147 -17.98 19.62 8.32
N CYS A 148 -16.93 20.07 7.63
CA CYS A 148 -15.70 19.31 7.44
C CYS A 148 -14.47 19.94 8.12
N CYS A 149 -14.52 21.16 8.63
CA CYS A 149 -13.35 21.86 9.16
C CYS A 149 -13.22 21.78 10.68
N ALA A 150 -11.98 21.92 11.16
CA ALA A 150 -11.62 22.07 12.58
C ALA A 150 -10.40 23.00 12.71
N PRO A 151 -10.24 23.71 13.86
CA PRO A 151 -9.17 24.70 14.06
C PRO A 151 -7.74 24.19 13.84
N ASN A 152 -7.49 22.91 14.10
CA ASN A 152 -6.18 22.25 13.97
C ASN A 152 -6.22 21.13 12.92
N GLY A 153 -7.02 21.26 11.88
CA GLY A 153 -7.17 20.27 10.82
C GLY A 153 -6.03 20.27 9.80
N TYR A 154 -6.11 19.36 8.83
CA TYR A 154 -5.18 19.34 7.72
C TYR A 154 -5.45 20.48 6.74
N PRO A 155 -4.44 21.25 6.33
CA PRO A 155 -4.62 22.35 5.40
C PRO A 155 -4.91 21.82 3.97
N VAL A 156 -6.01 22.29 3.40
CA VAL A 156 -6.38 22.04 2.00
C VAL A 156 -6.53 23.40 1.31
N GLN A 157 -5.73 23.60 0.28
CA GLN A 157 -5.79 24.80 -0.55
C GLN A 157 -6.97 24.72 -1.52
N TRP A 158 -7.68 25.81 -1.68
CA TRP A 158 -8.72 25.94 -2.69
C TRP A 158 -8.47 27.17 -3.56
N TYR A 159 -8.92 27.07 -4.80
CA TYR A 159 -8.76 28.09 -5.84
C TYR A 159 -10.06 28.26 -6.60
N THR A 160 -10.44 29.50 -6.86
CA THR A 160 -11.47 29.88 -7.82
C THR A 160 -10.86 30.74 -8.92
N LYS A 161 -11.67 31.28 -9.82
CA LYS A 161 -11.16 32.22 -10.85
C LYS A 161 -10.59 33.50 -10.24
N GLU A 162 -11.12 33.95 -9.12
CA GLU A 162 -10.83 35.28 -8.54
C GLU A 162 -10.21 35.21 -7.14
N ARG A 163 -10.35 34.07 -6.46
CA ARG A 163 -9.95 33.93 -5.03
C ARG A 163 -9.23 32.62 -4.78
N GLN A 164 -8.47 32.62 -3.69
CA GLN A 164 -7.85 31.42 -3.15
C GLN A 164 -7.84 31.46 -1.62
N GLY A 165 -7.69 30.32 -0.99
CA GLY A 165 -7.61 30.23 0.45
C GLY A 165 -7.25 28.84 0.94
N ILE A 166 -7.36 28.66 2.26
CA ILE A 166 -7.05 27.39 2.93
C ILE A 166 -8.25 27.02 3.82
N LEU A 167 -8.71 25.79 3.70
CA LEU A 167 -9.59 25.13 4.67
C LEU A 167 -8.77 24.16 5.51
N TYR A 168 -9.13 24.02 6.79
CA TYR A 168 -8.47 23.09 7.71
C TYR A 168 -9.41 21.92 8.00
N LEU A 169 -9.25 20.81 7.27
CA LEU A 169 -10.12 19.65 7.35
C LEU A 169 -9.92 18.87 8.64
N ASN A 170 -11.03 18.51 9.29
CA ASN A 170 -11.02 17.69 10.50
C ASN A 170 -10.57 16.26 10.20
N PRO A 171 -9.45 15.76 10.78
CA PRO A 171 -8.95 14.41 10.50
C PRO A 171 -9.90 13.28 10.94
N ASN A 172 -10.87 13.58 11.81
CA ASN A 172 -11.83 12.60 12.32
C ASN A 172 -13.15 12.58 11.54
N LYS A 173 -13.25 13.37 10.46
CA LYS A 173 -14.41 13.40 9.57
C LYS A 173 -13.95 13.04 8.15
N SER A 174 -13.75 11.76 7.91
CA SER A 174 -13.54 11.19 6.57
C SER A 174 -14.80 10.50 6.08
#